data_fafbd6bba6c3cd6f746d94f9a43cdb94
#
_entry.id   fafbd6bba6c3cd6f746d94f9a43cdb94
#
_cell.length_a   1.000
_cell.length_b   1.000
_cell.length_c   1.000
_cell.angle_alpha   90.00
_cell.angle_beta   90.00
_cell.angle_gamma   90.00
#
_symmetry.space_group_name_H-M   'P 1'
#
loop_
_entity.id
_entity.type
_entity.pdbx_description
1 polymer ?
#
loop_
_entity_poly.entity_id
_entity_poly.type
_entity_poly.pdbx_seq_one_letter_code
_entity_poly.pdbx_strand_id
1 'polypeptide(L)'
;MSQLLRANFFRLWKSGIFRLCVLFSIGLSGFMVIMRYVDIQKHPEEYAELGIEYSSADGLMFIGALYLLFAAAVLVGIFVGTEYADGTIRNKLVVGHNRPTIYLSNLIVCAVANEIVLLSHIAVVWIFGKLLLTVEMSVKEILSFVLLEFLSFLALTAVFVLFAMLIQSKAASSVTVLILSIILLFATMTIQNKLDAPEYYEGYTYTNEETGEVIEREREKNPDYLTGTKRQVYVFLNDFLPSSQIYQVAMQKSDHAGQMAGYAGLLFLVSTGAGIIVFRKKDLK
;
A
#
# COMPACT_ATOMS: atom_id res chain seq x y z
N MET A 1 12.12 6.68 26.60
CA MET A 1 11.24 6.15 25.54
C MET A 1 9.76 6.47 25.81
N SER A 2 9.20 6.08 26.95
CA SER A 2 7.77 6.26 27.24
C SER A 2 7.26 7.72 27.18
N GLN A 3 8.00 8.67 27.76
CA GLN A 3 7.65 10.09 27.72
C GLN A 3 7.64 10.64 26.28
N LEU A 4 8.61 10.24 25.45
CA LEU A 4 8.72 10.66 24.06
C LEU A 4 7.57 10.08 23.21
N LEU A 5 7.23 8.82 23.41
CA LEU A 5 6.08 8.20 22.75
C LEU A 5 4.78 8.91 23.16
N ARG A 6 4.57 9.18 24.44
CA ARG A 6 3.38 9.90 24.92
C ARG A 6 3.26 11.29 24.26
N ALA A 7 4.36 12.04 24.18
CA ALA A 7 4.39 13.34 23.51
C ALA A 7 4.08 13.25 22.03
N ASN A 8 4.68 12.25 21.32
CA ASN A 8 4.46 12.05 19.90
C ASN A 8 3.03 11.55 19.60
N PHE A 9 2.46 10.67 20.39
CA PHE A 9 1.04 10.27 20.25
C PHE A 9 0.09 11.45 20.52
N PHE A 10 0.34 12.27 21.52
CA PHE A 10 -0.45 13.46 21.76
C PHE A 10 -0.42 14.42 20.55
N ARG A 11 0.76 14.60 19.96
CA ARG A 11 0.92 15.37 18.71
C ARG A 11 0.17 14.74 17.56
N LEU A 12 0.21 13.39 17.41
CA LEU A 12 -0.51 12.67 16.37
C LEU A 12 -2.02 12.94 16.45
N TRP A 13 -2.63 12.77 17.62
CA TRP A 13 -4.08 12.98 17.82
C TRP A 13 -4.53 14.41 17.55
N LYS A 14 -3.64 15.40 17.75
CA LYS A 14 -3.89 16.81 17.40
C LYS A 14 -3.52 17.15 15.96
N SER A 15 -2.86 16.27 15.25
CA SER A 15 -2.42 16.49 13.87
C SER A 15 -3.60 16.57 12.91
N GLY A 16 -3.68 17.67 12.14
CA GLY A 16 -4.69 17.83 11.10
C GLY A 16 -4.51 16.81 9.96
N ILE A 17 -3.26 16.47 9.61
CA ILE A 17 -2.98 15.50 8.54
C ILE A 17 -3.44 14.09 8.92
N PHE A 18 -3.24 13.67 10.17
CA PHE A 18 -3.71 12.36 10.62
C PHE A 18 -5.24 12.26 10.53
N ARG A 19 -5.94 13.27 11.06
CA ARG A 19 -7.41 13.32 10.98
C ARG A 19 -7.90 13.33 9.54
N LEU A 20 -7.22 14.09 8.66
CA LEU A 20 -7.55 14.13 7.24
C LEU A 20 -7.36 12.75 6.58
N CYS A 21 -6.27 12.03 6.86
CA CYS A 21 -6.04 10.69 6.33
C CYS A 21 -7.09 9.67 6.80
N VAL A 22 -7.50 9.73 8.07
CA VAL A 22 -8.57 8.86 8.60
C VAL A 22 -9.91 9.19 7.93
N LEU A 23 -10.26 10.48 7.82
CA LEU A 23 -11.49 10.91 7.14
C LEU A 23 -11.48 10.55 5.65
N PHE A 24 -10.34 10.70 4.99
CA PHE A 24 -10.16 10.27 3.60
C PHE A 24 -10.35 8.75 3.45
N SER A 25 -9.75 7.96 4.35
CA SER A 25 -9.91 6.50 4.36
C SER A 25 -11.38 6.09 4.53
N ILE A 26 -12.08 6.66 5.51
CA ILE A 26 -13.51 6.38 5.75
C ILE A 26 -14.37 6.83 4.55
N GLY A 27 -14.11 8.02 4.02
CA GLY A 27 -14.85 8.58 2.88
C GLY A 27 -14.64 7.77 1.60
N LEU A 28 -13.39 7.37 1.32
CA LEU A 28 -13.05 6.50 0.19
C LEU A 28 -13.77 5.15 0.31
N SER A 29 -13.70 4.53 1.48
CA SER A 29 -14.34 3.23 1.74
C SER A 29 -15.85 3.28 1.53
N GLY A 30 -16.51 4.27 2.13
CA GLY A 30 -17.95 4.46 1.96
C GLY A 30 -18.33 4.74 0.51
N PHE A 31 -17.55 5.58 -0.18
CA PHE A 31 -17.74 5.85 -1.60
C PHE A 31 -17.63 4.58 -2.45
N MET A 32 -16.59 3.77 -2.24
CA MET A 32 -16.38 2.52 -2.99
C MET A 32 -17.55 1.54 -2.80
N VAL A 33 -18.01 1.34 -1.56
CA VAL A 33 -19.15 0.43 -1.28
C VAL A 33 -20.44 0.96 -1.89
N ILE A 34 -20.73 2.25 -1.73
CA ILE A 34 -21.95 2.87 -2.28
C ILE A 34 -21.95 2.79 -3.80
N MET A 35 -20.82 3.12 -4.45
CA MET A 35 -20.72 3.07 -5.92
C MET A 35 -20.90 1.64 -6.44
N ARG A 36 -20.30 0.64 -5.79
CA ARG A 36 -20.51 -0.76 -6.13
C ARG A 36 -21.99 -1.17 -5.97
N TYR A 37 -22.61 -0.80 -4.87
CA TYR A 37 -24.03 -1.08 -4.63
C TYR A 37 -24.93 -0.47 -5.69
N VAL A 38 -24.73 0.83 -6.02
CA VAL A 38 -25.51 1.53 -7.05
C VAL A 38 -25.31 0.92 -8.43
N ASP A 39 -24.09 0.49 -8.75
CA ASP A 39 -23.75 -0.12 -10.02
C ASP A 39 -24.46 -1.48 -10.20
N ILE A 40 -24.42 -2.33 -9.19
CA ILE A 40 -25.17 -3.60 -9.17
C ILE A 40 -26.68 -3.38 -9.36
N GLN A 41 -27.25 -2.35 -8.72
CA GLN A 41 -28.68 -2.04 -8.86
C GLN A 41 -29.05 -1.55 -10.27
N LYS A 42 -28.13 -0.92 -10.98
CA LYS A 42 -28.34 -0.43 -12.36
C LYS A 42 -28.15 -1.52 -13.41
N HIS A 43 -27.28 -2.48 -13.15
CA HIS A 43 -26.88 -3.53 -14.09
C HIS A 43 -27.04 -4.94 -13.51
N PRO A 44 -28.21 -5.33 -12.98
CA PRO A 44 -28.37 -6.57 -12.24
C PRO A 44 -28.13 -7.82 -13.09
N GLU A 45 -28.49 -7.77 -14.39
CA GLU A 45 -28.30 -8.89 -15.32
C GLU A 45 -26.80 -9.13 -15.60
N GLU A 46 -26.04 -8.06 -15.81
CA GLU A 46 -24.59 -8.12 -16.05
C GLU A 46 -23.86 -8.73 -14.83
N TYR A 47 -24.20 -8.28 -13.61
CA TYR A 47 -23.62 -8.86 -12.39
C TYR A 47 -24.04 -10.31 -12.14
N ALA A 48 -25.24 -10.70 -12.56
CA ALA A 48 -25.68 -12.09 -12.50
C ALA A 48 -24.87 -13.01 -13.44
N GLU A 49 -24.49 -12.50 -14.61
CA GLU A 49 -23.62 -13.21 -15.57
C GLU A 49 -22.14 -13.23 -15.11
N LEU A 50 -21.62 -12.14 -14.55
CA LEU A 50 -20.25 -12.04 -14.04
C LEU A 50 -20.00 -12.91 -12.80
N GLY A 51 -21.06 -13.22 -12.06
CA GLY A 51 -21.00 -14.06 -10.87
C GLY A 51 -20.88 -13.31 -9.54
N ILE A 52 -21.04 -14.05 -8.44
CA ILE A 52 -21.10 -13.52 -7.06
C ILE A 52 -19.82 -12.79 -6.67
N GLU A 53 -18.67 -13.24 -7.15
CA GLU A 53 -17.35 -12.64 -6.85
C GLU A 53 -17.31 -11.14 -7.19
N TYR A 54 -17.91 -10.75 -8.30
CA TYR A 54 -17.95 -9.34 -8.73
C TYR A 54 -18.99 -8.50 -7.96
N SER A 55 -19.98 -9.12 -7.33
CA SER A 55 -20.98 -8.44 -6.51
C SER A 55 -20.62 -8.38 -5.03
N SER A 56 -19.54 -9.05 -4.62
CA SER A 56 -19.09 -9.09 -3.22
C SER A 56 -18.34 -7.84 -2.79
N ALA A 57 -18.26 -7.64 -1.48
CA ALA A 57 -17.44 -6.61 -0.85
C ALA A 57 -15.95 -7.02 -0.69
N ASP A 58 -15.62 -8.29 -0.93
CA ASP A 58 -14.34 -8.89 -0.59
C ASP A 58 -13.17 -8.18 -1.32
N GLY A 59 -13.30 -7.97 -2.62
CA GLY A 59 -12.30 -7.21 -3.39
C GLY A 59 -12.17 -5.77 -2.94
N LEU A 60 -13.27 -5.11 -2.53
CA LEU A 60 -13.24 -3.74 -2.05
C LEU A 60 -12.49 -3.60 -0.72
N MET A 61 -12.47 -4.67 0.10
CA MET A 61 -11.85 -4.66 1.43
C MET A 61 -10.34 -4.43 1.36
N PHE A 62 -9.70 -4.88 0.29
CA PHE A 62 -8.25 -4.85 0.15
C PHE A 62 -7.75 -3.89 -0.95
N ILE A 63 -8.52 -3.69 -2.03
CA ILE A 63 -8.11 -2.80 -3.12
C ILE A 63 -7.89 -1.35 -2.67
N GLY A 64 -8.60 -0.90 -1.65
CA GLY A 64 -8.46 0.45 -1.09
C GLY A 64 -7.08 0.74 -0.54
N ALA A 65 -6.34 -0.27 -0.09
CA ALA A 65 -4.99 -0.13 0.42
C ALA A 65 -4.01 0.45 -0.62
N LEU A 66 -4.23 0.20 -1.92
CA LEU A 66 -3.44 0.80 -2.99
C LEU A 66 -3.55 2.33 -3.01
N TYR A 67 -4.71 2.88 -2.70
CA TYR A 67 -4.91 4.33 -2.57
C TYR A 67 -4.37 4.85 -1.24
N LEU A 68 -4.49 4.06 -0.16
CA LEU A 68 -3.98 4.41 1.16
C LEU A 68 -2.46 4.42 1.24
N LEU A 69 -1.75 3.75 0.31
CA LEU A 69 -0.31 3.86 0.14
C LEU A 69 0.15 5.32 -0.01
N PHE A 70 -0.58 6.12 -0.79
CA PHE A 70 -0.29 7.55 -0.95
C PHE A 70 -0.64 8.34 0.32
N ALA A 71 -1.75 8.02 0.98
CA ALA A 71 -2.13 8.66 2.24
C ALA A 71 -1.07 8.40 3.33
N ALA A 72 -0.54 7.17 3.40
CA ALA A 72 0.54 6.78 4.29
C ALA A 72 1.83 7.58 4.01
N ALA A 73 2.21 7.74 2.75
CA ALA A 73 3.35 8.54 2.34
C ALA A 73 3.21 10.00 2.77
N VAL A 74 2.07 10.62 2.48
CA VAL A 74 1.77 12.02 2.84
C VAL A 74 1.77 12.20 4.35
N LEU A 75 1.16 11.28 5.10
CA LEU A 75 1.11 11.32 6.55
C LEU A 75 2.54 11.30 7.14
N VAL A 76 3.36 10.31 6.74
CA VAL A 76 4.73 10.18 7.24
C VAL A 76 5.57 11.41 6.86
N GLY A 77 5.54 11.81 5.59
CA GLY A 77 6.33 12.94 5.09
C GLY A 77 6.02 14.24 5.81
N ILE A 78 4.74 14.57 6.02
CA ILE A 78 4.32 15.78 6.71
C ILE A 78 4.56 15.68 8.21
N PHE A 79 4.22 14.54 8.84
CA PHE A 79 4.34 14.36 10.28
C PHE A 79 5.78 14.46 10.76
N VAL A 80 6.69 13.72 10.10
CA VAL A 80 8.13 13.74 10.40
C VAL A 80 8.74 15.08 9.97
N GLY A 81 8.41 15.55 8.77
CA GLY A 81 8.93 16.81 8.25
C GLY A 81 8.58 18.03 9.12
N THR A 82 7.42 18.02 9.76
CA THR A 82 7.02 19.09 10.71
C THR A 82 7.95 19.12 11.93
N GLU A 83 8.45 17.99 12.44
CA GLU A 83 9.41 17.97 13.55
C GLU A 83 10.72 18.67 13.22
N TYR A 84 11.16 18.63 11.97
CA TYR A 84 12.33 19.38 11.52
C TYR A 84 12.03 20.88 11.39
N ALA A 85 10.90 21.21 10.75
CA ALA A 85 10.51 22.61 10.55
C ALA A 85 10.33 23.38 11.86
N ASP A 86 9.75 22.72 12.88
CA ASP A 86 9.49 23.32 14.20
C ASP A 86 10.68 23.20 15.17
N GLY A 87 11.82 22.65 14.71
CA GLY A 87 12.99 22.43 15.56
C GLY A 87 12.78 21.39 16.68
N THR A 88 11.68 20.67 16.66
CA THR A 88 11.32 19.70 17.71
C THR A 88 12.37 18.60 17.88
N ILE A 89 13.00 18.13 16.78
CA ILE A 89 14.07 17.11 16.85
C ILE A 89 15.28 17.66 17.63
N ARG A 90 15.67 18.92 17.39
CA ARG A 90 16.75 19.55 18.16
C ARG A 90 16.40 19.66 19.65
N ASN A 91 15.19 20.11 19.96
CA ASN A 91 14.74 20.23 21.35
C ASN A 91 14.77 18.88 22.07
N LYS A 92 14.37 17.79 21.41
CA LYS A 92 14.46 16.43 21.94
C LYS A 92 15.90 16.02 22.28
N LEU A 93 16.88 16.43 21.45
CA LEU A 93 18.30 16.17 21.71
C LEU A 93 18.85 17.02 22.86
N VAL A 94 18.48 18.31 22.94
CA VAL A 94 18.91 19.21 24.01
C VAL A 94 18.40 18.72 25.37
N VAL A 95 17.19 18.18 25.42
CA VAL A 95 16.62 17.59 26.65
C VAL A 95 17.24 16.23 27.01
N GLY A 96 18.16 15.70 26.17
CA GLY A 96 18.94 14.50 26.47
C GLY A 96 18.38 13.18 25.87
N HIS A 97 17.41 13.24 24.96
CA HIS A 97 16.98 12.05 24.25
C HIS A 97 18.04 11.62 23.21
N ASN A 98 18.38 10.34 23.20
CA ASN A 98 19.32 9.82 22.21
C ASN A 98 18.65 9.66 20.82
N ARG A 99 19.45 9.74 19.76
CA ARG A 99 18.99 9.69 18.37
C ARG A 99 18.21 8.42 18.01
N PRO A 100 18.66 7.19 18.40
CA PRO A 100 17.87 5.98 18.17
C PRO A 100 16.47 6.03 18.78
N THR A 101 16.35 6.56 19.99
CA THR A 101 15.04 6.68 20.68
C THR A 101 14.12 7.66 19.96
N ILE A 102 14.67 8.77 19.41
CA ILE A 102 13.90 9.75 18.61
C ILE A 102 13.41 9.08 17.31
N TYR A 103 14.30 8.36 16.61
CA TYR A 103 13.95 7.64 15.38
C TYR A 103 12.84 6.60 15.64
N LEU A 104 13.05 5.71 16.61
CA LEU A 104 12.08 4.65 16.95
C LEU A 104 10.74 5.23 17.40
N SER A 105 10.75 6.32 18.15
CA SER A 105 9.50 6.97 18.57
C SER A 105 8.70 7.49 17.38
N ASN A 106 9.34 8.09 16.38
CA ASN A 106 8.68 8.53 15.16
C ASN A 106 8.18 7.35 14.33
N LEU A 107 9.00 6.29 14.20
CA LEU A 107 8.61 5.07 13.48
C LEU A 107 7.35 4.44 14.11
N ILE A 108 7.34 4.23 15.43
CA ILE A 108 6.19 3.60 16.11
C ILE A 108 4.93 4.44 15.93
N VAL A 109 5.02 5.76 16.09
CA VAL A 109 3.84 6.63 15.97
C VAL A 109 3.32 6.69 14.53
N CYS A 110 4.21 6.76 13.54
CA CYS A 110 3.82 6.71 12.12
C CYS A 110 3.23 5.34 11.75
N ALA A 111 3.81 4.24 12.27
CA ALA A 111 3.28 2.90 12.05
C ALA A 111 1.85 2.78 12.60
N VAL A 112 1.64 3.12 13.86
CA VAL A 112 0.30 3.10 14.46
C VAL A 112 -0.68 4.00 13.71
N ALA A 113 -0.24 5.17 13.24
CA ALA A 113 -1.10 6.08 12.49
C ALA A 113 -1.54 5.48 11.14
N ASN A 114 -0.61 4.88 10.39
CA ASN A 114 -0.90 4.26 9.10
C ASN A 114 -1.78 3.01 9.26
N GLU A 115 -1.53 2.21 10.32
CA GLU A 115 -2.38 1.05 10.62
C GLU A 115 -3.81 1.46 11.01
N ILE A 116 -3.99 2.55 11.75
CA ILE A 116 -5.33 3.08 12.04
C ILE A 116 -6.03 3.50 10.75
N VAL A 117 -5.33 4.15 9.81
CA VAL A 117 -5.87 4.54 8.51
C VAL A 117 -6.28 3.30 7.70
N LEU A 118 -5.42 2.27 7.63
CA LEU A 118 -5.72 1.01 6.95
C LEU A 118 -6.91 0.29 7.58
N LEU A 119 -6.88 0.08 8.90
CA LEU A 119 -7.93 -0.63 9.61
C LEU A 119 -9.28 0.11 9.57
N SER A 120 -9.28 1.44 9.50
CA SER A 120 -10.51 2.22 9.33
C SER A 120 -11.17 1.94 7.97
N HIS A 121 -10.36 1.77 6.90
CA HIS A 121 -10.86 1.35 5.59
C HIS A 121 -11.51 -0.04 5.66
N ILE A 122 -10.76 -1.04 6.12
CA ILE A 122 -11.22 -2.42 6.22
C ILE A 122 -12.50 -2.52 7.04
N ALA A 123 -12.56 -1.84 8.19
CA ALA A 123 -13.72 -1.83 9.06
C ALA A 123 -14.96 -1.23 8.40
N VAL A 124 -14.81 -0.11 7.68
CA VAL A 124 -15.94 0.53 6.97
C VAL A 124 -16.43 -0.37 5.84
N VAL A 125 -15.52 -0.92 5.02
CA VAL A 125 -15.92 -1.83 3.92
C VAL A 125 -16.57 -3.09 4.48
N TRP A 126 -16.04 -3.66 5.56
CA TRP A 126 -16.65 -4.86 6.17
C TRP A 126 -18.04 -4.60 6.74
N ILE A 127 -18.24 -3.48 7.46
CA ILE A 127 -19.54 -3.12 8.05
C ILE A 127 -20.56 -2.81 6.95
N PHE A 128 -20.26 -1.88 6.05
CA PHE A 128 -21.18 -1.46 5.00
C PHE A 128 -21.30 -2.51 3.88
N GLY A 129 -20.24 -3.29 3.62
CA GLY A 129 -20.28 -4.41 2.70
C GLY A 129 -21.27 -5.46 3.15
N LYS A 130 -21.30 -5.84 4.43
CA LYS A 130 -22.30 -6.76 4.99
C LYS A 130 -23.72 -6.22 4.97
N LEU A 131 -23.91 -4.92 4.99
CA LEU A 131 -25.23 -4.30 4.99
C LEU A 131 -25.80 -4.13 3.56
N LEU A 132 -24.96 -3.85 2.59
CA LEU A 132 -25.37 -3.44 1.23
C LEU A 132 -25.00 -4.46 0.15
N LEU A 133 -23.97 -5.27 0.37
CA LEU A 133 -23.40 -6.25 -0.55
C LEU A 133 -23.36 -7.63 0.11
N THR A 134 -22.72 -8.59 -0.56
CA THR A 134 -22.38 -9.90 0.01
C THR A 134 -20.92 -9.92 0.49
N VAL A 135 -20.59 -10.84 1.39
CA VAL A 135 -19.22 -11.17 1.82
C VAL A 135 -19.08 -12.67 1.74
N GLU A 136 -18.29 -13.14 0.81
CA GLU A 136 -18.15 -14.57 0.49
C GLU A 136 -16.94 -15.19 1.22
N MET A 137 -15.89 -14.38 1.47
CA MET A 137 -14.69 -14.85 2.16
C MET A 137 -15.00 -15.31 3.58
N SER A 138 -14.40 -16.42 3.97
CA SER A 138 -14.44 -16.86 5.36
C SER A 138 -13.69 -15.89 6.27
N VAL A 139 -14.09 -15.81 7.53
CA VAL A 139 -13.41 -14.96 8.54
C VAL A 139 -11.92 -15.29 8.64
N LYS A 140 -11.54 -16.56 8.46
CA LYS A 140 -10.13 -16.99 8.49
C LYS A 140 -9.33 -16.40 7.32
N GLU A 141 -9.89 -16.40 6.13
CA GLU A 141 -9.26 -15.80 4.93
C GLU A 141 -9.13 -14.31 5.10
N ILE A 142 -10.20 -13.62 5.51
CA ILE A 142 -10.16 -12.17 5.79
C ILE A 142 -9.06 -11.84 6.78
N LEU A 143 -8.97 -12.56 7.90
CA LEU A 143 -7.94 -12.33 8.91
C LEU A 143 -6.52 -12.58 8.37
N SER A 144 -6.35 -13.57 7.50
CA SER A 144 -5.05 -13.87 6.87
C SER A 144 -4.62 -12.74 5.94
N PHE A 145 -5.52 -12.21 5.12
CA PHE A 145 -5.25 -11.08 4.23
C PHE A 145 -5.02 -9.78 5.01
N VAL A 146 -5.84 -9.52 6.04
CA VAL A 146 -5.65 -8.35 6.94
C VAL A 146 -4.28 -8.39 7.62
N LEU A 147 -3.84 -9.57 8.10
CA LEU A 147 -2.53 -9.72 8.71
C LEU A 147 -1.40 -9.45 7.71
N LEU A 148 -1.52 -9.98 6.48
CA LEU A 148 -0.51 -9.78 5.45
C LEU A 148 -0.42 -8.31 5.04
N GLU A 149 -1.56 -7.67 4.85
CA GLU A 149 -1.63 -6.24 4.49
C GLU A 149 -1.08 -5.35 5.61
N PHE A 150 -1.41 -5.65 6.86
CA PHE A 150 -0.85 -5.01 8.04
C PHE A 150 0.69 -5.09 8.06
N LEU A 151 1.27 -6.28 7.86
CA LEU A 151 2.73 -6.46 7.81
C LEU A 151 3.37 -5.70 6.65
N SER A 152 2.72 -5.68 5.49
CA SER A 152 3.18 -4.92 4.32
C SER A 152 3.15 -3.41 4.56
N PHE A 153 2.10 -2.88 5.22
CA PHE A 153 2.02 -1.47 5.62
C PHE A 153 3.06 -1.10 6.68
N LEU A 154 3.34 -1.98 7.64
CA LEU A 154 4.45 -1.77 8.59
C LEU A 154 5.79 -1.65 7.87
N ALA A 155 6.09 -2.56 6.93
CA ALA A 155 7.33 -2.52 6.16
C ALA A 155 7.42 -1.25 5.31
N LEU A 156 6.33 -0.88 4.62
CA LEU A 156 6.22 0.33 3.83
C LEU A 156 6.45 1.58 4.68
N THR A 157 5.82 1.65 5.86
CA THR A 157 5.99 2.76 6.80
C THR A 157 7.43 2.89 7.28
N ALA A 158 8.12 1.77 7.55
CA ALA A 158 9.53 1.81 7.95
C ALA A 158 10.42 2.39 6.83
N VAL A 159 10.16 2.04 5.57
CA VAL A 159 10.84 2.63 4.41
C VAL A 159 10.53 4.12 4.31
N PHE A 160 9.28 4.53 4.43
CA PHE A 160 8.90 5.96 4.37
C PHE A 160 9.52 6.78 5.50
N VAL A 161 9.52 6.27 6.74
CA VAL A 161 10.15 6.94 7.88
C VAL A 161 11.67 7.04 7.71
N LEU A 162 12.32 5.99 7.16
CA LEU A 162 13.74 6.03 6.83
C LEU A 162 14.06 7.26 5.96
N PHE A 163 13.37 7.41 4.84
CA PHE A 163 13.60 8.54 3.92
C PHE A 163 13.18 9.88 4.53
N ALA A 164 12.04 9.95 5.21
CA ALA A 164 11.56 11.17 5.85
C ALA A 164 12.54 11.68 6.93
N MET A 165 13.12 10.80 7.73
CA MET A 165 14.10 11.15 8.77
C MET A 165 15.46 11.55 8.20
N LEU A 166 15.76 11.23 6.93
CA LEU A 166 16.97 11.66 6.26
C LEU A 166 16.88 13.09 5.68
N ILE A 167 15.69 13.66 5.59
CA ILE A 167 15.46 14.95 4.95
C ILE A 167 15.06 15.96 6.01
N GLN A 168 15.83 17.07 6.12
CA GLN A 168 15.62 18.09 7.16
C GLN A 168 14.62 19.18 6.78
N SER A 169 13.93 19.04 5.66
CA SER A 169 12.95 20.00 5.16
C SER A 169 11.58 19.33 5.09
N LYS A 170 10.56 19.98 5.64
CA LYS A 170 9.17 19.49 5.60
C LYS A 170 8.68 19.27 4.16
N ALA A 171 8.89 20.23 3.30
CA ALA A 171 8.45 20.14 1.90
C ALA A 171 9.21 19.03 1.15
N ALA A 172 10.55 19.00 1.26
CA ALA A 172 11.37 17.99 0.59
C ALA A 172 11.06 16.57 1.13
N SER A 173 10.89 16.40 2.45
CA SER A 173 10.50 15.12 3.04
C SER A 173 9.17 14.61 2.48
N SER A 174 8.15 15.46 2.45
CA SER A 174 6.83 15.09 1.95
C SER A 174 6.85 14.72 0.46
N VAL A 175 7.55 15.50 -0.37
CA VAL A 175 7.69 15.25 -1.81
C VAL A 175 8.47 13.97 -2.07
N THR A 176 9.59 13.75 -1.36
CA THR A 176 10.42 12.55 -1.56
C THR A 176 9.65 11.26 -1.23
N VAL A 177 8.94 11.23 -0.09
CA VAL A 177 8.18 10.03 0.30
C VAL A 177 7.01 9.80 -0.64
N LEU A 178 6.36 10.87 -1.14
CA LEU A 178 5.30 10.76 -2.13
C LEU A 178 5.83 10.23 -3.48
N ILE A 179 6.95 10.77 -3.98
CA ILE A 179 7.59 10.26 -5.20
C ILE A 179 7.99 8.79 -5.03
N LEU A 180 8.53 8.42 -3.87
CA LEU A 180 8.88 7.03 -3.57
C LEU A 180 7.64 6.12 -3.64
N SER A 181 6.49 6.55 -3.11
CA SER A 181 5.25 5.77 -3.20
C SER A 181 4.78 5.58 -4.65
N ILE A 182 4.93 6.60 -5.49
CA ILE A 182 4.63 6.54 -6.92
C ILE A 182 5.56 5.55 -7.62
N ILE A 183 6.88 5.62 -7.37
CA ILE A 183 7.88 4.71 -7.94
C ILE A 183 7.56 3.25 -7.54
N LEU A 184 7.24 3.00 -6.28
CA LEU A 184 6.88 1.67 -5.80
C LEU A 184 5.62 1.14 -6.49
N LEU A 185 4.60 1.97 -6.70
CA LEU A 185 3.39 1.57 -7.42
C LEU A 185 3.68 1.25 -8.89
N PHE A 186 4.45 2.09 -9.59
CA PHE A 186 4.84 1.82 -10.97
C PHE A 186 5.71 0.56 -11.10
N ALA A 187 6.63 0.33 -10.17
CA ALA A 187 7.41 -0.91 -10.11
C ALA A 187 6.48 -2.12 -9.95
N THR A 188 5.52 -2.05 -9.04
CA THR A 188 4.49 -3.10 -8.86
C THR A 188 3.73 -3.37 -10.14
N MET A 189 3.18 -2.34 -10.79
CA MET A 189 2.42 -2.50 -12.04
C MET A 189 3.28 -3.11 -13.14
N THR A 190 4.55 -2.69 -13.25
CA THR A 190 5.49 -3.25 -14.24
C THR A 190 5.77 -4.73 -13.97
N ILE A 191 5.97 -5.10 -12.70
CA ILE A 191 6.21 -6.49 -12.29
C ILE A 191 4.98 -7.34 -12.63
N GLN A 192 3.78 -6.89 -12.24
CA GLN A 192 2.53 -7.61 -12.51
C GLN A 192 2.29 -7.80 -14.00
N ASN A 193 2.38 -6.73 -14.79
CA ASN A 193 2.20 -6.80 -16.25
C ASN A 193 3.15 -7.81 -16.92
N LYS A 194 4.39 -7.90 -16.41
CA LYS A 194 5.37 -8.87 -16.96
C LYS A 194 5.11 -10.30 -16.47
N LEU A 195 4.60 -10.50 -15.27
CA LEU A 195 4.27 -11.83 -14.74
C LEU A 195 2.97 -12.38 -15.30
N ASP A 196 1.96 -11.52 -15.53
CA ASP A 196 0.66 -11.87 -16.06
C ASP A 196 0.66 -11.96 -17.62
N ALA A 197 1.76 -11.55 -18.28
CA ALA A 197 1.88 -11.62 -19.74
C ALA A 197 1.75 -13.07 -20.24
N PRO A 198 0.86 -13.36 -21.22
CA PRO A 198 0.68 -14.69 -21.76
C PRO A 198 1.92 -15.14 -22.56
N GLU A 199 2.17 -16.45 -22.61
CA GLU A 199 3.26 -17.00 -23.43
C GLU A 199 3.01 -16.83 -24.94
N TYR A 200 1.74 -16.87 -25.33
CA TYR A 200 1.29 -16.70 -26.71
C TYR A 200 0.15 -15.68 -26.74
N TYR A 201 0.17 -14.80 -27.71
CA TYR A 201 -0.99 -14.02 -28.07
C TYR A 201 -1.95 -14.90 -28.85
N GLU A 202 -3.21 -14.97 -28.44
CA GLU A 202 -4.22 -15.74 -29.15
C GLU A 202 -4.48 -15.10 -30.53
N GLY A 203 -4.67 -15.97 -31.52
CA GLY A 203 -5.10 -15.54 -32.86
C GLY A 203 -6.51 -14.96 -32.79
N TYR A 204 -6.78 -13.98 -33.63
CA TYR A 204 -8.09 -13.37 -33.76
C TYR A 204 -8.38 -13.00 -35.21
N THR A 205 -9.66 -13.03 -35.57
CA THR A 205 -10.12 -12.62 -36.91
C THR A 205 -10.93 -11.33 -36.73
N TYR A 206 -10.63 -10.33 -37.56
CA TYR A 206 -11.43 -9.12 -37.62
C TYR A 206 -11.67 -8.68 -39.03
N THR A 207 -12.79 -8.03 -39.27
CA THR A 207 -13.11 -7.45 -40.60
C THR A 207 -12.70 -5.98 -40.57
N ASN A 208 -11.87 -5.58 -41.53
CA ASN A 208 -11.53 -4.16 -41.70
C ASN A 208 -12.79 -3.41 -42.16
N GLU A 209 -13.26 -2.46 -41.36
CA GLU A 209 -14.50 -1.72 -41.65
C GLU A 209 -14.41 -0.86 -42.93
N GLU A 210 -13.19 -0.43 -43.32
CA GLU A 210 -13.00 0.40 -44.53
C GLU A 210 -12.90 -0.40 -45.82
N THR A 211 -12.26 -1.58 -45.76
CA THR A 211 -11.99 -2.42 -46.97
C THR A 211 -12.91 -3.63 -47.09
N GLY A 212 -13.61 -4.01 -46.01
CA GLY A 212 -14.40 -5.22 -45.96
C GLY A 212 -13.56 -6.52 -45.93
N GLU A 213 -12.24 -6.43 -45.90
CA GLU A 213 -11.34 -7.58 -45.84
C GLU A 213 -11.38 -8.24 -44.46
N VAL A 214 -11.46 -9.57 -44.47
CA VAL A 214 -11.31 -10.40 -43.26
C VAL A 214 -9.83 -10.66 -43.05
N ILE A 215 -9.27 -10.10 -41.96
CA ILE A 215 -7.87 -10.26 -41.59
C ILE A 215 -7.80 -11.27 -40.43
N GLU A 216 -7.09 -12.37 -40.68
CA GLU A 216 -6.82 -13.40 -39.69
C GLU A 216 -5.39 -13.20 -39.16
N ARG A 217 -5.27 -13.08 -37.84
CA ARG A 217 -3.99 -13.09 -37.13
C ARG A 217 -3.79 -14.45 -36.50
N GLU A 218 -2.74 -15.13 -36.87
CA GLU A 218 -2.37 -16.40 -36.24
C GLU A 218 -1.86 -16.21 -34.83
N ARG A 219 -1.89 -17.29 -34.08
CA ARG A 219 -1.30 -17.34 -32.73
C ARG A 219 0.19 -17.09 -32.81
N GLU A 220 0.67 -16.05 -32.08
CA GLU A 220 2.07 -15.63 -32.10
C GLU A 220 2.70 -15.73 -30.71
N LYS A 221 3.97 -16.18 -30.66
CA LYS A 221 4.69 -16.24 -29.40
C LYS A 221 5.04 -14.84 -28.91
N ASN A 222 4.72 -14.55 -27.64
CA ASN A 222 5.05 -13.28 -27.00
C ASN A 222 6.58 -13.18 -26.78
N PRO A 223 7.29 -12.27 -27.47
CA PRO A 223 8.73 -12.12 -27.33
C PRO A 223 9.13 -11.60 -25.92
N ASP A 224 8.22 -10.96 -25.23
CA ASP A 224 8.42 -10.39 -23.90
C ASP A 224 8.07 -11.35 -22.74
N TYR A 225 7.62 -12.58 -23.07
CA TYR A 225 7.27 -13.56 -22.04
C TYR A 225 8.47 -13.94 -21.18
N LEU A 226 8.31 -13.84 -19.88
CA LEU A 226 9.38 -14.12 -18.93
C LEU A 226 9.56 -15.62 -18.71
N THR A 227 10.81 -16.11 -18.90
CA THR A 227 11.18 -17.50 -18.66
C THR A 227 12.43 -17.61 -17.78
N GLY A 228 12.65 -18.80 -17.20
CA GLY A 228 13.87 -19.13 -16.46
C GLY A 228 14.19 -18.16 -15.32
N THR A 229 15.47 -17.80 -15.20
CA THR A 229 15.97 -16.94 -14.11
C THR A 229 15.33 -15.55 -14.09
N LYS A 230 15.00 -14.98 -15.25
CA LYS A 230 14.33 -13.67 -15.31
C LYS A 230 12.97 -13.73 -14.61
N ARG A 231 12.16 -14.75 -14.90
CA ARG A 231 10.86 -14.92 -14.24
C ARG A 231 11.02 -15.10 -12.72
N GLN A 232 12.00 -15.86 -12.27
CA GLN A 232 12.27 -16.05 -10.84
C GLN A 232 12.62 -14.74 -10.12
N VAL A 233 13.39 -13.85 -10.75
CA VAL A 233 13.69 -12.52 -10.20
C VAL A 233 12.42 -11.67 -10.09
N TYR A 234 11.54 -11.68 -11.09
CA TYR A 234 10.29 -10.93 -11.04
C TYR A 234 9.34 -11.49 -9.95
N VAL A 235 9.24 -12.82 -9.82
CA VAL A 235 8.48 -13.46 -8.72
C VAL A 235 9.04 -13.05 -7.35
N PHE A 236 10.37 -13.12 -7.19
CA PHE A 236 11.00 -12.65 -5.96
C PHE A 236 10.69 -11.17 -5.66
N LEU A 237 10.81 -10.28 -6.64
CA LEU A 237 10.49 -8.86 -6.45
C LEU A 237 9.02 -8.64 -6.13
N ASN A 238 8.13 -9.42 -6.73
CA ASN A 238 6.71 -9.40 -6.47
C ASN A 238 6.38 -9.75 -5.01
N ASP A 239 7.04 -10.76 -4.48
CA ASP A 239 6.85 -11.21 -3.10
C ASP A 239 7.59 -10.32 -2.08
N PHE A 240 8.68 -9.67 -2.49
CA PHE A 240 9.55 -8.87 -1.62
C PHE A 240 9.07 -7.42 -1.43
N LEU A 241 8.56 -6.76 -2.48
CA LEU A 241 8.18 -5.36 -2.42
C LEU A 241 6.85 -5.18 -1.67
N PRO A 242 6.78 -4.33 -0.62
CA PRO A 242 5.54 -4.14 0.15
C PRO A 242 4.37 -3.65 -0.72
N SER A 243 4.63 -2.80 -1.71
CA SER A 243 3.61 -2.33 -2.65
C SER A 243 3.06 -3.45 -3.53
N SER A 244 3.91 -4.42 -3.93
CA SER A 244 3.47 -5.60 -4.67
C SER A 244 2.71 -6.58 -3.78
N GLN A 245 3.10 -6.72 -2.51
CA GLN A 245 2.35 -7.50 -1.53
C GLN A 245 0.93 -6.93 -1.32
N ILE A 246 0.81 -5.60 -1.15
CA ILE A 246 -0.47 -4.91 -1.07
C ILE A 246 -1.31 -5.16 -2.34
N TYR A 247 -0.69 -5.11 -3.52
CA TYR A 247 -1.38 -5.40 -4.78
C TYR A 247 -1.87 -6.84 -4.86
N GLN A 248 -1.02 -7.83 -4.48
CA GLN A 248 -1.41 -9.25 -4.47
C GLN A 248 -2.60 -9.49 -3.54
N VAL A 249 -2.57 -8.89 -2.33
CA VAL A 249 -3.71 -8.95 -1.39
C VAL A 249 -4.95 -8.29 -1.99
N ALA A 250 -4.81 -7.13 -2.63
CA ALA A 250 -5.91 -6.44 -3.31
C ALA A 250 -6.56 -7.28 -4.42
N MET A 251 -5.75 -8.11 -5.11
CA MET A 251 -6.21 -9.04 -6.13
C MET A 251 -6.58 -10.43 -5.54
N GLN A 252 -6.60 -10.57 -4.21
CA GLN A 252 -6.91 -11.82 -3.50
C GLN A 252 -5.99 -12.99 -3.90
N LYS A 253 -4.77 -12.66 -4.37
CA LYS A 253 -3.73 -13.62 -4.75
C LYS A 253 -2.69 -13.68 -3.62
N SER A 254 -2.54 -14.81 -2.94
CA SER A 254 -1.59 -14.96 -1.84
C SER A 254 -0.98 -16.35 -1.76
N ASP A 255 -0.58 -16.88 -2.92
CA ASP A 255 0.01 -18.24 -3.00
C ASP A 255 1.25 -18.41 -2.10
N HIS A 256 1.98 -17.30 -1.87
CA HIS A 256 3.21 -17.26 -1.07
C HIS A 256 3.07 -16.41 0.22
N ALA A 257 1.88 -16.35 0.84
CA ALA A 257 1.59 -15.46 1.99
C ALA A 257 2.63 -15.54 3.12
N GLY A 258 3.12 -16.75 3.46
CA GLY A 258 4.15 -16.94 4.49
C GLY A 258 5.50 -16.31 4.11
N GLN A 259 5.91 -16.39 2.83
CA GLN A 259 7.14 -15.79 2.34
C GLN A 259 7.02 -14.26 2.28
N MET A 260 5.89 -13.75 1.80
CA MET A 260 5.57 -12.32 1.76
C MET A 260 5.63 -11.71 3.17
N ALA A 261 5.01 -12.35 4.17
CA ALA A 261 5.07 -11.94 5.56
C ALA A 261 6.52 -11.93 6.10
N GLY A 262 7.32 -12.95 5.76
CA GLY A 262 8.74 -13.02 6.10
C GLY A 262 9.55 -11.87 5.48
N TYR A 263 9.31 -11.57 4.21
CA TYR A 263 9.97 -10.45 3.51
C TYR A 263 9.54 -9.09 4.06
N ALA A 264 8.25 -8.89 4.39
CA ALA A 264 7.78 -7.69 5.05
C ALA A 264 8.48 -7.48 6.40
N GLY A 265 8.56 -8.52 7.23
CA GLY A 265 9.29 -8.49 8.51
C GLY A 265 10.77 -8.16 8.33
N LEU A 266 11.45 -8.81 7.36
CA LEU A 266 12.85 -8.54 7.04
C LEU A 266 13.06 -7.09 6.61
N LEU A 267 12.24 -6.58 5.69
CA LEU A 267 12.34 -5.22 5.19
C LEU A 267 12.06 -4.19 6.29
N PHE A 268 11.10 -4.44 7.17
CA PHE A 268 10.85 -3.63 8.35
C PHE A 268 12.10 -3.52 9.25
N LEU A 269 12.73 -4.67 9.55
CA LEU A 269 13.92 -4.71 10.40
C LEU A 269 15.13 -4.04 9.75
N VAL A 270 15.36 -4.31 8.46
CA VAL A 270 16.49 -3.73 7.70
C VAL A 270 16.33 -2.22 7.57
N SER A 271 15.15 -1.73 7.18
CA SER A 271 14.86 -0.29 7.05
C SER A 271 14.97 0.43 8.39
N THR A 272 14.49 -0.20 9.48
CA THR A 272 14.60 0.35 10.82
C THR A 272 16.06 0.43 11.27
N GLY A 273 16.82 -0.64 11.09
CA GLY A 273 18.25 -0.70 11.44
C GLY A 273 19.08 0.31 10.65
N ALA A 274 18.89 0.36 9.34
CA ALA A 274 19.54 1.35 8.46
C ALA A 274 19.19 2.78 8.90
N GLY A 275 17.92 3.05 9.17
CA GLY A 275 17.45 4.35 9.61
C GLY A 275 18.10 4.81 10.93
N ILE A 276 18.19 3.91 11.92
CA ILE A 276 18.89 4.19 13.18
C ILE A 276 20.36 4.50 12.94
N ILE A 277 21.07 3.70 12.15
CA ILE A 277 22.49 3.86 11.88
C ILE A 277 22.77 5.20 11.19
N VAL A 278 22.02 5.50 10.13
CA VAL A 278 22.23 6.72 9.36
C VAL A 278 21.82 7.95 10.17
N PHE A 279 20.69 7.91 10.90
CA PHE A 279 20.25 9.02 11.73
C PHE A 279 21.22 9.30 12.90
N ARG A 280 21.91 8.29 13.43
CA ARG A 280 22.96 8.47 14.45
C ARG A 280 24.12 9.32 13.96
N LYS A 281 24.51 9.19 12.69
CA LYS A 281 25.67 9.87 12.08
C LYS A 281 25.30 11.21 11.46
N LYS A 282 24.02 11.53 11.36
CA LYS A 282 23.55 12.71 10.64
C LYS A 282 23.81 14.01 11.42
N ASP A 283 24.34 15.02 10.73
CA ASP A 283 24.43 16.38 11.26
C ASP A 283 23.05 17.03 11.22
N LEU A 284 22.59 17.47 12.38
CA LEU A 284 21.33 18.21 12.55
C LEU A 284 21.67 19.70 12.67
N LYS A 285 21.55 20.39 11.55
CA LYS A 285 21.74 21.85 11.48
C LYS A 285 20.59 22.61 12.09
#